data_e82a5f8c925ddb9372762a7f8960ee7d
#
_entry.id   e82a5f8c925ddb9372762a7f8960ee7d
#
_cell.length_a   1.000
_cell.length_b   1.000
_cell.length_c   1.000
_cell.angle_alpha   90.00
_cell.angle_beta   90.00
_cell.angle_gamma   90.00
#
_symmetry.space_group_name_H-M   'P 1'
#
loop_
_entity.id
_entity.type
_entity.pdbx_description
1 polymer ?
#
loop_
_entity_poly.entity_id
_entity_poly.type
_entity_poly.pdbx_seq_one_letter_code
_entity_poly.pdbx_strand_id
1 'polypeptide(L)'
;MDKVDNRYNVARIFIEKGEIKTIEQIFEYIPKSVVSRELKTNNNRFSRLINDPLEFKLIELSKIARAIGVETKVLVNLALQEENRRSRPGKKTTR
;
A
#
# COMPACT_ATOMS: atom_id res chain seq x y z
N MET A 1 -5.81 23.98 6.21
CA MET A 1 -5.82 23.25 6.10
C MET A 1 -5.23 22.58 5.60
N ASP A 2 -5.13 22.12 5.69
CA ASP A 2 -4.49 21.47 5.20
C ASP A 2 -4.74 20.98 4.22
N LYS A 3 -4.25 20.76 3.60
CA LYS A 3 -4.45 20.35 2.52
C LYS A 3 -4.34 19.03 2.41
N VAL A 4 -5.20 18.28 2.84
CA VAL A 4 -5.28 16.86 2.61
C VAL A 4 -5.49 16.66 1.13
N ASP A 5 -4.63 15.88 0.52
CA ASP A 5 -4.78 15.55 -0.89
C ASP A 5 -6.05 14.70 -1.02
N ASN A 6 -6.98 15.16 -1.81
CA ASN A 6 -8.26 14.47 -1.96
C ASN A 6 -8.11 13.05 -2.48
N ARG A 7 -7.02 12.76 -3.17
CA ARG A 7 -6.77 11.42 -3.66
C ARG A 7 -6.60 10.42 -2.53
N TYR A 8 -6.09 10.87 -1.36
CA TYR A 8 -6.02 10.00 -0.19
C TYR A 8 -7.42 9.62 0.27
N ASN A 9 -8.36 10.54 0.25
CA ASN A 9 -9.73 10.24 0.64
C ASN A 9 -10.36 9.23 -0.30
N VAL A 10 -10.11 9.38 -1.60
CA VAL A 10 -10.65 8.45 -2.58
C VAL A 10 -10.11 7.04 -2.32
N ALA A 11 -8.80 6.93 -2.09
CA ALA A 11 -8.21 5.63 -1.82
C ALA A 11 -8.81 5.02 -0.55
N ARG A 12 -9.00 5.83 0.49
CA ARG A 12 -9.58 5.31 1.72
C ARG A 12 -10.97 4.73 1.48
N ILE A 13 -11.78 5.44 0.71
CA ILE A 13 -13.15 4.99 0.45
C ILE A 13 -13.13 3.64 -0.27
N PHE A 14 -12.26 3.49 -1.26
CA PHE A 14 -12.21 2.22 -2.00
C PHE A 14 -11.61 1.09 -1.17
N ILE A 15 -10.70 1.41 -0.24
CA ILE A 15 -10.22 0.41 0.70
C ILE A 15 -11.38 -0.05 1.59
N GLU A 16 -12.15 0.90 2.10
CA GLU A 16 -13.24 0.56 3.01
C GLU A 16 -14.34 -0.22 2.32
N LYS A 17 -14.51 0.01 1.03
CA LYS A 17 -15.49 -0.75 0.27
C LYS A 17 -14.99 -2.13 -0.14
N GLY A 18 -13.73 -2.43 0.11
CA GLY A 18 -13.15 -3.70 -0.27
C GLY A 18 -12.80 -3.80 -1.74
N GLU A 19 -12.72 -2.68 -2.44
CA GLU A 19 -12.38 -2.68 -3.86
C GLU A 19 -10.89 -2.58 -4.12
N ILE A 20 -10.12 -2.07 -3.15
CA ILE A 20 -8.67 -2.12 -3.24
C ILE A 20 -8.22 -3.35 -2.48
N LYS A 21 -7.56 -4.25 -3.17
CA LYS A 21 -7.17 -5.53 -2.60
C LYS A 21 -5.67 -5.73 -2.51
N THR A 22 -4.89 -4.81 -3.07
CA THR A 22 -3.44 -4.89 -3.00
C THR A 22 -2.88 -3.52 -2.71
N ILE A 23 -1.65 -3.49 -2.20
CA ILE A 23 -0.96 -2.23 -1.98
C ILE A 23 -0.80 -1.49 -3.31
N GLU A 24 -0.48 -2.22 -4.36
CA GLU A 24 -0.27 -1.61 -5.67
C GLU A 24 -1.52 -0.87 -6.16
N GLN A 25 -2.70 -1.42 -5.89
CA GLN A 25 -3.93 -0.78 -6.35
C GLN A 25 -4.16 0.58 -5.72
N ILE A 26 -3.60 0.83 -4.55
CA ILE A 26 -3.69 2.15 -3.93
C ILE A 26 -3.11 3.19 -4.87
N PHE A 27 -2.05 2.83 -5.59
CA PHE A 27 -1.33 3.77 -6.42
C PHE A 27 -1.94 3.95 -7.81
N GLU A 28 -3.09 3.35 -8.04
CA GLU A 28 -3.93 3.72 -9.16
C GLU A 28 -4.69 5.01 -8.87
N TYR A 29 -4.81 5.36 -7.59
CA TYR A 29 -5.53 6.55 -7.17
C TYR A 29 -4.61 7.65 -6.65
N ILE A 30 -3.44 7.30 -6.16
CA ILE A 30 -2.48 8.26 -5.60
C ILE A 30 -1.15 8.05 -6.31
N PRO A 31 -0.59 9.10 -6.94
CA PRO A 31 0.71 8.93 -7.61
C PRO A 31 1.78 8.47 -6.63
N LYS A 32 2.63 7.57 -7.09
CA LYS A 32 3.72 7.06 -6.27
C LYS A 32 4.62 8.19 -5.76
N SER A 33 4.85 9.20 -6.60
CA SER A 33 5.74 10.29 -6.22
C SER A 33 5.22 11.07 -5.03
N VAL A 34 3.91 11.17 -4.88
CA VAL A 34 3.33 11.85 -3.74
C VAL A 34 3.67 11.12 -2.45
N VAL A 35 3.48 9.81 -2.46
CA VAL A 35 3.68 9.02 -1.25
C VAL A 35 5.17 8.84 -0.97
N SER A 36 5.98 8.64 -2.00
CA SER A 36 7.42 8.48 -1.76
C SER A 36 8.01 9.74 -1.14
N ARG A 37 7.51 10.92 -1.54
CA ARG A 37 7.94 12.15 -0.93
C ARG A 37 7.52 12.22 0.53
N GLU A 38 6.32 11.77 0.81
CA GLU A 38 5.82 11.74 2.18
C GLU A 38 6.70 10.85 3.06
N LEU A 39 7.17 9.74 2.51
CA LEU A 39 8.01 8.81 3.23
C LEU A 39 9.48 9.20 3.21
N LYS A 40 9.83 10.23 2.44
CA LYS A 40 11.20 10.70 2.29
C LYS A 40 12.11 9.60 1.76
N THR A 41 11.61 8.89 0.78
CA THR A 41 12.39 7.86 0.11
C THR A 41 12.42 8.16 -1.39
N ASN A 42 13.30 7.49 -2.13
CA ASN A 42 13.36 7.75 -3.56
C ASN A 42 12.37 6.85 -4.31
N ASN A 43 12.08 7.25 -5.54
CA ASN A 43 11.07 6.56 -6.32
C ASN A 43 11.48 5.14 -6.69
N ASN A 44 12.78 4.91 -6.93
CA ASN A 44 13.23 3.57 -7.28
C ASN A 44 13.02 2.57 -6.15
N ARG A 45 13.39 2.97 -4.93
CA ARG A 45 13.16 2.12 -3.78
C ARG A 45 11.68 1.90 -3.55
N PHE A 46 10.90 2.98 -3.69
CA PHE A 46 9.46 2.89 -3.45
C PHE A 46 8.80 1.94 -4.44
N SER A 47 9.22 2.01 -5.72
CA SER A 47 8.65 1.11 -6.72
C SER A 47 8.96 -0.35 -6.40
N ARG A 48 10.17 -0.62 -5.90
CA ARG A 48 10.50 -1.99 -5.51
C ARG A 48 9.64 -2.46 -4.36
N LEU A 49 9.38 -1.56 -3.40
CA LEU A 49 8.54 -1.92 -2.26
C LEU A 49 7.11 -2.20 -2.68
N ILE A 50 6.60 -1.46 -3.66
CA ILE A 50 5.25 -1.70 -4.14
C ILE A 50 5.15 -3.07 -4.81
N ASN A 51 6.21 -3.46 -5.52
CA ASN A 51 6.22 -4.78 -6.15
C ASN A 51 6.40 -5.91 -5.14
N ASP A 52 6.94 -5.59 -3.97
CA ASP A 52 7.18 -6.59 -2.93
C ASP A 52 6.77 -6.00 -1.59
N PRO A 53 5.47 -5.89 -1.32
CA PRO A 53 4.98 -5.12 -0.19
C PRO A 53 5.45 -5.61 1.18
N LEU A 54 5.84 -6.86 1.31
CA LEU A 54 6.31 -7.33 2.61
C LEU A 54 7.69 -6.78 2.96
N GLU A 55 8.35 -6.15 1.98
CA GLU A 55 9.61 -5.48 2.25
C GLU A 55 9.43 -4.10 2.87
N PHE A 56 8.21 -3.57 2.89
CA PHE A 56 7.95 -2.32 3.59
C PHE A 56 8.25 -2.47 5.07
N LYS A 57 8.87 -1.46 5.64
CA LYS A 57 9.01 -1.40 7.09
C LYS A 57 7.66 -1.05 7.68
N LEU A 58 7.41 -1.54 8.88
CA LEU A 58 6.14 -1.27 9.53
C LEU A 58 5.92 0.23 9.71
N ILE A 59 6.98 0.97 10.02
CA ILE A 59 6.85 2.42 10.18
C ILE A 59 6.44 3.06 8.85
N GLU A 60 6.88 2.52 7.73
CA GLU A 60 6.50 3.06 6.44
C GLU A 60 5.03 2.81 6.16
N LEU A 61 4.56 1.60 6.45
CA LEU A 61 3.14 1.31 6.28
C LEU A 61 2.30 2.19 7.21
N SER A 62 2.81 2.43 8.41
CA SER A 62 2.11 3.29 9.35
C SER A 62 1.96 4.72 8.81
N LYS A 63 3.01 5.24 8.18
CA LYS A 63 2.94 6.58 7.62
C LYS A 63 1.97 6.65 6.45
N ILE A 64 1.97 5.64 5.59
CA ILE A 64 1.03 5.61 4.47
C ILE A 64 -0.40 5.52 5.00
N ALA A 65 -0.62 4.64 5.98
CA ALA A 65 -1.95 4.47 6.54
C ALA A 65 -2.46 5.77 7.15
N ARG A 66 -1.58 6.47 7.85
CA ARG A 66 -1.98 7.74 8.46
C ARG A 66 -2.34 8.77 7.41
N ALA A 67 -1.58 8.82 6.31
CA ALA A 67 -1.86 9.76 5.25
C ALA A 67 -3.21 9.47 4.59
N ILE A 68 -3.53 8.18 4.41
CA ILE A 68 -4.78 7.78 3.79
C ILE A 68 -5.95 7.92 4.76
N GLY A 69 -5.68 7.73 6.04
CA GLY A 69 -6.74 7.79 7.05
C GLY A 69 -7.30 6.44 7.45
N VAL A 70 -6.49 5.39 7.34
CA VAL A 70 -6.88 4.05 7.75
C VAL A 70 -5.91 3.56 8.81
N GLU A 71 -6.26 2.46 9.47
CA GLU A 71 -5.37 1.88 10.45
C GLU A 71 -4.22 1.14 9.76
N THR A 72 -3.07 1.12 10.42
CA THR A 72 -1.90 0.46 9.85
C THR A 72 -2.18 -1.01 9.53
N LYS A 73 -2.94 -1.68 10.38
CA LYS A 73 -3.21 -3.11 10.15
C LYS A 73 -3.95 -3.35 8.84
N VAL A 74 -4.68 -2.36 8.36
CA VAL A 74 -5.37 -2.50 7.08
C VAL A 74 -4.35 -2.68 5.97
N LEU A 75 -3.29 -1.88 5.97
CA LEU A 75 -2.25 -2.00 4.95
C LEU A 75 -1.44 -3.27 5.15
N VAL A 76 -1.17 -3.65 6.38
CA VAL A 76 -0.49 -4.90 6.64
C VAL A 76 -1.29 -6.07 6.07
N ASN A 77 -2.60 -6.05 6.28
CA ASN A 77 -3.45 -7.11 5.74
C ASN A 77 -3.43 -7.14 4.22
N LEU A 78 -3.43 -5.96 3.58
CA LEU A 78 -3.35 -5.92 2.12
C LEU A 78 -2.05 -6.54 1.62
N ALA A 79 -0.94 -6.24 2.29
CA ALA A 79 0.35 -6.79 1.90
C ALA A 79 0.35 -8.30 2.07
N LEU A 80 -0.20 -8.79 3.17
CA LEU A 80 -0.25 -10.22 3.42
C LEU A 80 -1.16 -10.94 2.43
N GLN A 81 -2.29 -10.34 2.11
CA GLN A 81 -3.19 -10.95 1.14
C GLN A 81 -2.56 -11.03 -0.24
N GLU A 82 -1.83 -9.99 -0.61
CA GLU A 82 -1.15 -9.99 -1.89
C GLU A 82 -0.09 -11.08 -1.95
N GLU A 83 0.65 -11.25 -0.87
CA GLU A 83 1.66 -12.28 -0.82
C GLU A 83 1.01 -13.66 -0.90
N ASN A 84 -0.10 -13.87 -0.22
CA ASN A 84 -0.79 -15.14 -0.28
C ASN A 84 -1.24 -15.46 -1.70
N ARG A 85 -1.73 -14.46 -2.43
CA ARG A 85 -2.17 -14.70 -3.77
C ARG A 85 -1.02 -15.00 -4.70
N ARG A 86 0.14 -14.40 -4.47
CA ARG A 86 1.29 -14.61 -5.32
C ARG A 86 1.93 -15.97 -5.10
N SER A 87 1.90 -16.44 -3.86
CA SER A 87 2.56 -17.70 -3.54
C SER A 87 1.66 -18.92 -3.67
N ARG A 88 0.29 -18.72 -4.02
CA ARG A 88 -0.55 -19.80 -4.10
C ARG A 88 -0.35 -20.56 -5.23
N PRO A 89 -0.71 -21.23 -5.36
CA PRO A 89 -0.44 -22.03 -5.88
C PRO A 89 -0.05 -22.62 -6.57
N GLY A 90 -0.28 -22.52 -6.64
CA GLY A 90 0.12 -22.93 -7.22
C GLY A 90 1.37 -23.24 -7.09
N LYS A 91 1.82 -23.03 -6.71
CA LYS A 91 2.88 -23.08 -6.52
C LYS A 91 3.38 -23.67 -5.57
N LYS A 92 3.16 -23.98 -5.26
CA LYS A 92 3.49 -24.52 -4.53
C LYS A 92 4.11 -25.07 -4.11
N THR A 93 4.39 -25.10 -4.03
CA THR A 93 4.92 -25.40 -3.53
C THR A 93 5.36 -25.81 -3.01
N THR A 94 5.71 -25.92 -2.84
CA THR A 94 6.15 -26.17 -2.25
C THR A 94 6.33 -26.47 -1.67
N ARG A 95 6.57 -26.54 -1.35
CA ARG A 95 6.83 -26.68 -0.70
C ARG A 95 6.95 -27.08 -0.50
#